data_d720a9856fc9427a55d1a1b145eae0b6
#
_entry.id   d720a9856fc9427a55d1a1b145eae0b6
#
_cell.length_a   1.000
_cell.length_b   1.000
_cell.length_c   1.000
_cell.angle_alpha   90.00
_cell.angle_beta   90.00
_cell.angle_gamma   90.00
#
_symmetry.space_group_name_H-M   'P 1'
#
loop_
_entity.id
_entity.type
_entity.pdbx_description
1 polymer ?
#
loop_
_entity_poly.entity_id
_entity_poly.type
_entity_poly.pdbx_seq_one_letter_code
_entity_poly.pdbx_strand_id
1 'polypeptide(L)'
;MRITELRKKVGKTDLYIEDLKIESGMIHGLVGPNGCGKTTLLKVIMGITEPDSGSIDYEGLKPSDITMMSQRPYLMHANVYDNIVYPLKIRGVKPDEAKIDELLERTGLLDIKDQYAGSLSSGERQKLSFLRAIVFRPKMILMDETLSNLDADSEKLFREMVMERHRKDGSTWLIVSHQWDEMNELFDIVHHMERGRIVK
;
A
#
# COMPACT_ATOMS: atom_id res chain seq x y z
N MET A 1 14.08 -6.77 -2.03
CA MET A 1 13.48 -7.15 -3.34
C MET A 1 14.23 -6.43 -4.45
N ARG A 2 14.52 -7.11 -5.56
CA ARG A 2 15.19 -6.51 -6.71
C ARG A 2 14.42 -6.78 -8.00
N ILE A 3 14.28 -5.75 -8.82
CA ILE A 3 13.61 -5.79 -10.13
C ILE A 3 14.69 -5.55 -11.19
N THR A 4 14.79 -6.44 -12.19
CA THR A 4 15.85 -6.38 -13.20
C THR A 4 15.26 -6.54 -14.59
N GLU A 5 15.62 -5.63 -15.52
CA GLU A 5 15.24 -5.64 -16.94
C GLU A 5 13.74 -5.83 -17.19
N LEU A 6 12.91 -5.36 -16.23
CA LEU A 6 11.47 -5.56 -16.25
C LEU A 6 10.82 -4.69 -17.32
N ARG A 7 10.02 -5.31 -18.17
CA ARG A 7 9.22 -4.63 -19.20
C ARG A 7 7.75 -4.98 -19.04
N LYS A 8 6.89 -3.98 -19.22
CA LYS A 8 5.45 -4.16 -19.31
C LYS A 8 4.80 -3.08 -20.13
N LYS A 9 4.08 -3.50 -21.18
CA LYS A 9 3.26 -2.60 -21.98
C LYS A 9 1.79 -2.71 -21.59
N VAL A 10 1.20 -1.59 -21.19
CA VAL A 10 -0.23 -1.50 -20.85
C VAL A 10 -0.81 -0.24 -21.50
N GLY A 11 -1.62 -0.41 -22.52
CA GLY A 11 -2.17 0.72 -23.29
C GLY A 11 -1.07 1.60 -23.85
N LYS A 12 -1.00 2.87 -23.39
CA LYS A 12 0.04 3.83 -23.78
C LYS A 12 1.27 3.81 -22.86
N THR A 13 1.23 3.08 -21.77
CA THR A 13 2.34 2.99 -20.81
C THR A 13 3.33 1.92 -21.28
N ASP A 14 4.58 2.31 -21.47
CA ASP A 14 5.70 1.43 -21.77
C ASP A 14 6.66 1.47 -20.57
N LEU A 15 6.46 0.53 -19.65
CA LEU A 15 7.25 0.40 -18.42
C LEU A 15 8.53 -0.35 -18.74
N TYR A 16 9.68 0.25 -18.42
CA TYR A 16 10.99 -0.40 -18.46
C TYR A 16 11.80 -0.02 -17.23
N ILE A 17 12.02 -1.00 -16.35
CA ILE A 17 12.84 -0.85 -15.14
C ILE A 17 14.12 -1.67 -15.36
N GLU A 18 15.20 -0.98 -15.61
CA GLU A 18 16.52 -1.60 -15.81
C GLU A 18 17.00 -2.30 -14.53
N ASP A 19 17.06 -1.56 -13.44
CA ASP A 19 17.38 -2.06 -12.11
C ASP A 19 16.70 -1.19 -11.05
N LEU A 20 15.95 -1.83 -10.14
CA LEU A 20 15.34 -1.17 -9.00
C LEU A 20 15.46 -2.07 -7.77
N LYS A 21 16.12 -1.57 -6.74
CA LYS A 21 16.22 -2.24 -5.44
C LYS A 21 15.26 -1.60 -4.44
N ILE A 22 14.40 -2.41 -3.86
CA ILE A 22 13.56 -2.04 -2.70
C ILE A 22 14.18 -2.71 -1.47
N GLU A 23 14.85 -1.93 -0.65
CA GLU A 23 15.54 -2.42 0.55
C GLU A 23 14.54 -2.81 1.63
N SER A 24 14.77 -3.98 2.25
CA SER A 24 13.91 -4.45 3.33
C SER A 24 14.03 -3.57 4.56
N GLY A 25 12.92 -3.31 5.23
CA GLY A 25 12.91 -2.48 6.44
C GLY A 25 13.11 -1.00 6.18
N MET A 26 12.79 -0.51 4.97
CA MET A 26 12.85 0.91 4.60
C MET A 26 11.48 1.38 4.10
N ILE A 27 11.25 2.68 4.19
CA ILE A 27 10.11 3.37 3.60
C ILE A 27 10.57 4.03 2.30
N HIS A 28 10.13 3.47 1.17
CA HIS A 28 10.46 3.96 -0.16
C HIS A 28 9.34 4.85 -0.70
N GLY A 29 9.70 6.03 -1.21
CA GLY A 29 8.85 6.85 -2.03
C GLY A 29 9.03 6.51 -3.51
N LEU A 30 7.94 6.33 -4.26
CA LEU A 30 7.94 6.26 -5.72
C LEU A 30 7.20 7.47 -6.25
N VAL A 31 7.94 8.45 -6.76
CA VAL A 31 7.43 9.76 -7.15
C VAL A 31 7.55 10.00 -8.64
N GLY A 32 6.64 10.76 -9.19
CA GLY A 32 6.65 11.11 -10.62
C GLY A 32 5.27 11.53 -11.13
N PRO A 33 5.21 12.08 -12.35
CA PRO A 33 3.97 12.60 -12.92
C PRO A 33 2.91 11.51 -13.12
N ASN A 34 1.65 11.95 -13.23
CA ASN A 34 0.53 11.05 -13.51
C ASN A 34 0.73 10.35 -14.87
N GLY A 35 0.40 9.05 -14.91
CA GLY A 35 0.54 8.24 -16.12
C GLY A 35 1.97 7.76 -16.42
N CYS A 36 2.99 8.07 -15.60
CA CYS A 36 4.36 7.61 -15.83
C CYS A 36 4.58 6.10 -15.57
N GLY A 37 3.61 5.37 -14.98
CA GLY A 37 3.67 3.92 -14.80
C GLY A 37 3.75 3.41 -13.37
N LYS A 38 3.68 4.28 -12.34
CA LYS A 38 3.78 3.91 -10.92
C LYS A 38 2.80 2.80 -10.52
N THR A 39 1.50 3.00 -10.76
CA THR A 39 0.46 1.99 -10.51
C THR A 39 0.71 0.68 -11.26
N THR A 40 1.21 0.76 -12.50
CA THR A 40 1.55 -0.44 -13.29
C THR A 40 2.67 -1.21 -12.62
N LEU A 41 3.71 -0.53 -12.17
CA LEU A 41 4.82 -1.14 -11.44
C LEU A 41 4.33 -1.83 -10.16
N LEU A 42 3.50 -1.16 -9.34
CA LEU A 42 2.93 -1.78 -8.13
C LEU A 42 2.11 -3.04 -8.45
N LYS A 43 1.29 -3.01 -9.52
CA LYS A 43 0.50 -4.19 -9.94
C LYS A 43 1.39 -5.34 -10.40
N VAL A 44 2.51 -5.06 -11.05
CA VAL A 44 3.48 -6.09 -11.45
C VAL A 44 4.17 -6.66 -10.21
N ILE A 45 4.63 -5.83 -9.27
CA ILE A 45 5.21 -6.28 -8.00
C ILE A 45 4.22 -7.15 -7.21
N MET A 46 2.94 -6.80 -7.22
CA MET A 46 1.89 -7.57 -6.52
C MET A 46 1.51 -8.88 -7.24
N GLY A 47 2.00 -9.09 -8.48
CA GLY A 47 1.62 -10.24 -9.29
C GLY A 47 0.21 -10.16 -9.88
N ILE A 48 -0.45 -8.99 -9.83
CA ILE A 48 -1.76 -8.75 -10.45
C ILE A 48 -1.63 -8.69 -11.97
N THR A 49 -0.48 -8.23 -12.45
CA THR A 49 -0.14 -8.13 -13.87
C THR A 49 1.21 -8.78 -14.10
N GLU A 50 1.28 -9.72 -15.01
CA GLU A 50 2.54 -10.36 -15.38
C GLU A 50 3.41 -9.41 -16.21
N PRO A 51 4.74 -9.37 -15.98
CA PRO A 51 5.66 -8.64 -16.84
C PRO A 51 5.76 -9.30 -18.21
N ASP A 52 6.08 -8.52 -19.24
CA ASP A 52 6.31 -9.05 -20.60
C ASP A 52 7.72 -9.65 -20.71
N SER A 53 8.69 -9.14 -19.92
CA SER A 53 10.04 -9.68 -19.77
C SER A 53 10.70 -9.15 -18.50
N GLY A 54 11.90 -9.64 -18.17
CA GLY A 54 12.64 -9.32 -16.96
C GLY A 54 12.20 -10.17 -15.77
N SER A 55 12.65 -9.79 -14.59
CA SER A 55 12.40 -10.58 -13.37
C SER A 55 12.27 -9.72 -12.13
N ILE A 56 11.57 -10.28 -11.12
CA ILE A 56 11.51 -9.75 -9.77
C ILE A 56 12.05 -10.83 -8.83
N ASP A 57 13.14 -10.53 -8.16
CA ASP A 57 13.61 -11.33 -7.03
C ASP A 57 12.99 -10.76 -5.74
N TYR A 58 12.09 -11.52 -5.16
CA TYR A 58 11.40 -11.14 -3.94
C TYR A 58 12.24 -11.33 -2.68
N GLU A 59 13.48 -11.86 -2.79
CA GLU A 59 14.41 -12.08 -1.65
C GLU A 59 13.74 -12.81 -0.48
N GLY A 60 12.96 -13.85 -0.80
CA GLY A 60 12.28 -14.70 0.17
C GLY A 60 10.91 -14.20 0.67
N LEU A 61 10.43 -13.04 0.23
CA LEU A 61 9.05 -12.62 0.47
C LEU A 61 8.08 -13.54 -0.29
N LYS A 62 7.04 -13.98 0.40
CA LYS A 62 5.94 -14.73 -0.21
C LYS A 62 4.82 -13.76 -0.65
N PRO A 63 3.98 -14.12 -1.60
CA PRO A 63 2.81 -13.29 -1.97
C PRO A 63 1.91 -12.95 -0.76
N SER A 64 1.81 -13.85 0.22
CA SER A 64 1.07 -13.63 1.47
C SER A 64 1.69 -12.57 2.39
N ASP A 65 2.97 -12.26 2.22
CA ASP A 65 3.71 -11.27 3.01
C ASP A 65 3.54 -9.84 2.46
N ILE A 66 2.97 -9.71 1.25
CA ILE A 66 2.82 -8.43 0.55
C ILE A 66 1.34 -8.04 0.51
N THR A 67 1.06 -6.78 0.65
CA THR A 67 -0.28 -6.21 0.46
C THR A 67 -0.23 -4.95 -0.37
N MET A 68 -1.34 -4.61 -1.02
CA MET A 68 -1.46 -3.38 -1.79
C MET A 68 -2.72 -2.62 -1.39
N MET A 69 -2.55 -1.34 -1.15
CA MET A 69 -3.62 -0.37 -1.05
C MET A 69 -3.72 0.39 -2.37
N SER A 70 -4.87 0.32 -3.02
CA SER A 70 -5.12 1.06 -4.27
C SER A 70 -5.76 2.41 -4.00
N GLN A 71 -5.56 3.36 -4.91
CA GLN A 71 -6.15 4.70 -4.87
C GLN A 71 -7.67 4.67 -4.68
N ARG A 72 -8.35 3.70 -5.31
CA ARG A 72 -9.78 3.46 -5.13
C ARG A 72 -9.96 2.14 -4.39
N PRO A 73 -10.23 2.18 -3.07
CA PRO A 73 -10.34 0.96 -2.29
C PRO A 73 -11.59 0.16 -2.71
N TYR A 74 -11.36 -1.10 -3.03
CA TYR A 74 -12.43 -2.07 -3.15
C TYR A 74 -12.72 -2.65 -1.77
N LEU A 75 -13.94 -2.49 -1.29
CA LEU A 75 -14.44 -3.06 -0.05
C LEU A 75 -15.39 -4.21 -0.35
N MET A 76 -15.38 -5.21 0.52
CA MET A 76 -16.34 -6.33 0.41
C MET A 76 -17.75 -5.85 0.74
N HIS A 77 -18.75 -6.52 0.17
CA HIS A 77 -20.17 -6.33 0.49
C HIS A 77 -20.48 -6.92 1.87
N ALA A 78 -19.91 -6.32 2.91
CA ALA A 78 -19.99 -6.74 4.31
C ALA A 78 -19.92 -5.50 5.21
N ASN A 79 -20.02 -5.68 6.52
CA ASN A 79 -19.82 -4.59 7.47
C ASN A 79 -18.33 -4.19 7.60
N VAL A 80 -18.05 -3.14 8.37
CA VAL A 80 -16.70 -2.63 8.63
C VAL A 80 -15.83 -3.70 9.29
N TYR A 81 -16.33 -4.35 10.34
CA TYR A 81 -15.62 -5.38 11.08
C TYR A 81 -15.22 -6.56 10.18
N ASP A 82 -16.17 -7.10 9.41
CA ASP A 82 -15.88 -8.23 8.51
C ASP A 82 -14.85 -7.87 7.43
N ASN A 83 -14.85 -6.64 6.94
CA ASN A 83 -13.81 -6.16 6.02
C ASN A 83 -12.41 -6.20 6.66
N ILE A 84 -12.27 -5.77 7.93
CA ILE A 84 -10.97 -5.76 8.63
C ILE A 84 -10.49 -7.18 8.91
N VAL A 85 -11.36 -8.06 9.40
CA VAL A 85 -10.96 -9.41 9.80
C VAL A 85 -10.76 -10.36 8.63
N TYR A 86 -11.26 -10.04 7.44
CA TYR A 86 -11.16 -10.91 6.26
C TYR A 86 -9.73 -11.33 5.93
N PRO A 87 -8.71 -10.43 5.88
CA PRO A 87 -7.34 -10.84 5.63
C PRO A 87 -6.77 -11.82 6.66
N LEU A 88 -7.24 -11.76 7.90
CA LEU A 88 -6.89 -12.72 8.96
C LEU A 88 -7.58 -14.06 8.70
N LYS A 89 -8.89 -14.06 8.42
CA LYS A 89 -9.68 -15.26 8.16
C LYS A 89 -9.09 -16.11 7.01
N ILE A 90 -8.73 -15.49 5.88
CA ILE A 90 -8.15 -16.23 4.73
C ILE A 90 -6.74 -16.77 4.99
N ARG A 91 -6.07 -16.29 6.04
CA ARG A 91 -4.75 -16.75 6.49
C ARG A 91 -4.83 -17.73 7.66
N GLY A 92 -6.03 -18.09 8.11
CA GLY A 92 -6.24 -18.96 9.28
C GLY A 92 -5.79 -18.33 10.60
N VAL A 93 -5.67 -17.00 10.66
CA VAL A 93 -5.26 -16.26 11.86
C VAL A 93 -6.51 -15.86 12.63
N LYS A 94 -6.57 -16.22 13.91
CA LYS A 94 -7.66 -15.81 14.79
C LYS A 94 -7.59 -14.29 15.04
N PRO A 95 -8.69 -13.55 14.86
CA PRO A 95 -8.73 -12.13 15.21
C PRO A 95 -8.42 -11.89 16.70
N ASP A 96 -7.64 -10.85 16.98
CA ASP A 96 -7.43 -10.31 18.31
C ASP A 96 -8.38 -9.11 18.46
N GLU A 97 -9.52 -9.34 19.09
CA GLU A 97 -10.62 -8.36 19.17
C GLU A 97 -10.16 -7.05 19.80
N ALA A 98 -9.33 -7.10 20.85
CA ALA A 98 -8.84 -5.92 21.53
C ALA A 98 -7.99 -5.05 20.58
N LYS A 99 -7.12 -5.66 19.76
CA LYS A 99 -6.33 -4.93 18.77
C LYS A 99 -7.16 -4.40 17.61
N ILE A 100 -8.20 -5.12 17.21
CA ILE A 100 -9.12 -4.64 16.17
C ILE A 100 -9.89 -3.45 16.66
N ASP A 101 -10.47 -3.51 17.87
CA ASP A 101 -11.21 -2.40 18.47
C ASP A 101 -10.28 -1.18 18.67
N GLU A 102 -9.02 -1.37 19.13
CA GLU A 102 -8.02 -0.29 19.21
C GLU A 102 -7.77 0.39 17.85
N LEU A 103 -7.61 -0.40 16.78
CA LEU A 103 -7.40 0.14 15.43
C LEU A 103 -8.64 0.90 14.93
N LEU A 104 -9.83 0.37 15.19
CA LEU A 104 -11.11 1.01 14.85
C LEU A 104 -11.30 2.32 15.61
N GLU A 105 -10.99 2.34 16.91
CA GLU A 105 -11.08 3.54 17.75
C GLU A 105 -10.15 4.64 17.25
N ARG A 106 -8.86 4.31 16.98
CA ARG A 106 -7.87 5.25 16.46
C ARG A 106 -8.28 5.90 15.14
N THR A 107 -9.05 5.20 14.32
CA THR A 107 -9.50 5.70 13.01
C THR A 107 -10.91 6.30 13.04
N GLY A 108 -11.58 6.26 14.19
CA GLY A 108 -12.96 6.75 14.36
C GLY A 108 -14.00 5.84 13.68
N LEU A 109 -13.69 4.54 13.52
CA LEU A 109 -14.60 3.57 12.90
C LEU A 109 -15.26 2.62 13.92
N LEU A 110 -14.95 2.73 15.22
CA LEU A 110 -15.43 1.79 16.23
C LEU A 110 -16.96 1.80 16.36
N ASP A 111 -17.56 2.98 16.44
CA ASP A 111 -19.01 3.14 16.62
C ASP A 111 -19.81 2.66 15.39
N ILE A 112 -19.16 2.53 14.25
CA ILE A 112 -19.78 2.10 12.99
C ILE A 112 -19.28 0.72 12.53
N LYS A 113 -18.68 -0.08 13.43
CA LYS A 113 -18.07 -1.37 13.08
C LYS A 113 -19.04 -2.36 12.46
N ASP A 114 -20.31 -2.28 12.81
CA ASP A 114 -21.38 -3.13 12.29
C ASP A 114 -22.09 -2.54 11.05
N GLN A 115 -21.73 -1.30 10.67
CA GLN A 115 -22.32 -0.64 9.50
C GLN A 115 -21.82 -1.28 8.20
N TYR A 116 -22.71 -1.33 7.20
CA TYR A 116 -22.38 -1.81 5.87
C TYR A 116 -21.32 -0.91 5.20
N ALA A 117 -20.20 -1.50 4.79
CA ALA A 117 -19.06 -0.77 4.24
C ALA A 117 -19.39 0.00 2.93
N GLY A 118 -20.43 -0.41 2.22
CA GLY A 118 -20.92 0.29 1.04
C GLY A 118 -21.51 1.67 1.31
N SER A 119 -21.98 1.94 2.54
CA SER A 119 -22.55 3.24 2.94
C SER A 119 -21.54 4.23 3.51
N LEU A 120 -20.28 3.82 3.66
CA LEU A 120 -19.21 4.68 4.18
C LEU A 120 -18.91 5.87 3.27
N SER A 121 -18.53 7.00 3.85
CA SER A 121 -17.93 8.13 3.15
C SER A 121 -16.59 7.74 2.49
N SER A 122 -16.09 8.59 1.59
CA SER A 122 -14.80 8.35 0.95
C SER A 122 -13.64 8.24 1.93
N GLY A 123 -13.59 9.11 2.95
CA GLY A 123 -12.57 9.08 4.00
C GLY A 123 -12.65 7.82 4.86
N GLU A 124 -13.86 7.42 5.30
CA GLU A 124 -14.05 6.18 6.08
C GLU A 124 -13.68 4.94 5.26
N ARG A 125 -13.99 4.90 3.96
CA ARG A 125 -13.54 3.82 3.05
C ARG A 125 -12.02 3.73 3.00
N GLN A 126 -11.35 4.88 2.93
CA GLN A 126 -9.88 4.92 2.89
C GLN A 126 -9.29 4.41 4.20
N LYS A 127 -9.84 4.86 5.35
CA LYS A 127 -9.44 4.38 6.68
C LYS A 127 -9.64 2.88 6.82
N LEU A 128 -10.80 2.36 6.43
CA LEU A 128 -11.09 0.93 6.44
C LEU A 128 -10.14 0.13 5.54
N SER A 129 -9.84 0.64 4.35
CA SER A 129 -8.89 0.01 3.42
C SER A 129 -7.47 -0.04 4.02
N PHE A 130 -7.06 1.03 4.70
CA PHE A 130 -5.76 1.07 5.38
C PHE A 130 -5.69 0.04 6.50
N LEU A 131 -6.69 0.00 7.39
CA LEU A 131 -6.73 -0.99 8.48
C LEU A 131 -6.70 -2.42 7.93
N ARG A 132 -7.47 -2.69 6.88
CA ARG A 132 -7.50 -3.99 6.22
C ARG A 132 -6.13 -4.39 5.64
N ALA A 133 -5.37 -3.42 5.13
CA ALA A 133 -4.05 -3.67 4.58
C ALA A 133 -3.01 -4.01 5.67
N ILE A 134 -3.14 -3.44 6.88
CA ILE A 134 -2.12 -3.59 7.93
C ILE A 134 -2.45 -4.64 9.00
N VAL A 135 -3.72 -5.04 9.16
CA VAL A 135 -4.18 -5.86 10.30
C VAL A 135 -3.47 -7.20 10.44
N PHE A 136 -3.11 -7.84 9.34
CA PHE A 136 -2.42 -9.14 9.34
C PHE A 136 -0.88 -9.04 9.38
N ARG A 137 -0.35 -7.83 9.59
CA ARG A 137 1.09 -7.52 9.69
C ARG A 137 1.91 -7.99 8.50
N PRO A 138 1.60 -7.53 7.27
CA PRO A 138 2.43 -7.84 6.11
C PRO A 138 3.85 -7.32 6.29
N LYS A 139 4.83 -8.00 5.67
CA LYS A 139 6.23 -7.55 5.68
C LYS A 139 6.47 -6.42 4.69
N MET A 140 5.67 -6.35 3.62
CA MET A 140 5.74 -5.30 2.61
C MET A 140 4.36 -4.73 2.29
N ILE A 141 4.26 -3.42 2.28
CA ILE A 141 3.04 -2.68 1.99
C ILE A 141 3.27 -1.76 0.79
N LEU A 142 2.44 -1.91 -0.23
CA LEU A 142 2.41 -1.05 -1.41
C LEU A 142 1.23 -0.08 -1.28
N MET A 143 1.48 1.23 -1.40
CA MET A 143 0.44 2.26 -1.31
C MET A 143 0.39 3.06 -2.60
N ASP A 144 -0.74 3.02 -3.31
CA ASP A 144 -0.93 3.69 -4.59
C ASP A 144 -1.74 4.98 -4.40
N GLU A 145 -1.08 6.12 -4.27
CA GLU A 145 -1.67 7.46 -4.11
C GLU A 145 -2.75 7.56 -3.01
N THR A 146 -2.62 6.76 -1.96
CA THR A 146 -3.66 6.61 -0.93
C THR A 146 -3.67 7.72 0.11
N LEU A 147 -2.60 8.50 0.21
CA LEU A 147 -2.50 9.62 1.16
C LEU A 147 -2.96 10.95 0.57
N SER A 148 -2.93 11.11 -0.75
CA SER A 148 -3.16 12.39 -1.44
C SER A 148 -4.61 12.89 -1.46
N ASN A 149 -5.59 12.07 -1.03
CA ASN A 149 -7.02 12.45 -1.03
C ASN A 149 -7.63 12.41 0.38
N LEU A 150 -6.79 12.46 1.40
CA LEU A 150 -7.20 12.52 2.78
C LEU A 150 -7.31 13.98 3.26
N ASP A 151 -8.18 14.23 4.24
CA ASP A 151 -8.07 15.43 5.03
C ASP A 151 -6.77 15.43 5.87
N ALA A 152 -6.34 16.61 6.32
CA ALA A 152 -5.07 16.77 7.00
C ALA A 152 -4.94 15.89 8.27
N ASP A 153 -6.03 15.70 9.01
CA ASP A 153 -6.02 14.89 10.23
C ASP A 153 -5.88 13.40 9.91
N SER A 154 -6.59 12.92 8.89
CA SER A 154 -6.49 11.53 8.42
C SER A 154 -5.12 11.24 7.80
N GLU A 155 -4.55 12.18 7.06
CA GLU A 155 -3.20 12.04 6.49
C GLU A 155 -2.16 11.94 7.61
N LYS A 156 -2.21 12.84 8.59
CA LYS A 156 -1.34 12.83 9.77
C LYS A 156 -1.43 11.50 10.52
N LEU A 157 -2.66 11.04 10.79
CA LEU A 157 -2.90 9.76 11.46
C LEU A 157 -2.26 8.60 10.68
N PHE A 158 -2.42 8.56 9.36
CA PHE A 158 -1.85 7.48 8.55
C PHE A 158 -0.32 7.51 8.55
N ARG A 159 0.29 8.70 8.45
CA ARG A 159 1.75 8.86 8.57
C ARG A 159 2.25 8.35 9.93
N GLU A 160 1.59 8.71 11.02
CA GLU A 160 1.93 8.22 12.37
C GLU A 160 1.82 6.70 12.46
N MET A 161 0.74 6.10 11.94
CA MET A 161 0.55 4.65 11.94
C MET A 161 1.58 3.92 11.06
N VAL A 162 1.97 4.47 9.91
CA VAL A 162 3.05 3.95 9.05
C VAL A 162 4.36 3.94 9.81
N MET A 163 4.74 5.09 10.41
CA MET A 163 5.99 5.24 11.16
C MET A 163 6.05 4.35 12.41
N GLU A 164 4.94 4.29 13.16
CA GLU A 164 4.84 3.43 14.34
C GLU A 164 5.05 1.96 13.97
N ARG A 165 4.36 1.52 12.92
CA ARG A 165 4.47 0.16 12.45
C ARG A 165 5.86 -0.16 11.92
N HIS A 166 6.44 0.74 11.11
CA HIS A 166 7.79 0.60 10.59
C HIS A 166 8.81 0.44 11.73
N ARG A 167 8.74 1.29 12.76
CA ARG A 167 9.64 1.23 13.92
C ARG A 167 9.45 -0.06 14.73
N LYS A 168 8.21 -0.58 14.83
CA LYS A 168 7.88 -1.72 15.68
C LYS A 168 8.28 -3.06 15.08
N ASP A 169 8.11 -3.25 13.78
CA ASP A 169 8.29 -4.55 13.13
C ASP A 169 9.19 -4.53 11.88
N GLY A 170 9.79 -3.38 11.55
CA GLY A 170 10.70 -3.25 10.42
C GLY A 170 10.02 -3.50 9.08
N SER A 171 8.72 -3.23 8.95
CA SER A 171 7.98 -3.41 7.71
C SER A 171 8.52 -2.54 6.58
N THR A 172 8.53 -3.06 5.37
CA THR A 172 8.95 -2.35 4.16
C THR A 172 7.75 -1.68 3.52
N TRP A 173 7.90 -0.43 3.11
CA TRP A 173 6.85 0.33 2.46
C TRP A 173 7.30 0.83 1.10
N LEU A 174 6.43 0.75 0.10
CA LEU A 174 6.60 1.44 -1.17
C LEU A 174 5.36 2.31 -1.41
N ILE A 175 5.53 3.60 -1.22
CA ILE A 175 4.44 4.58 -1.23
C ILE A 175 4.56 5.43 -2.49
N VAL A 176 3.53 5.38 -3.31
CA VAL A 176 3.40 6.22 -4.49
C VAL A 176 2.79 7.56 -4.10
N SER A 177 3.46 8.64 -4.47
CA SER A 177 2.94 10.01 -4.32
C SER A 177 3.28 10.86 -5.54
N HIS A 178 2.43 11.83 -5.84
CA HIS A 178 2.73 12.91 -6.77
C HIS A 178 3.10 14.22 -6.05
N GLN A 179 2.87 14.30 -4.74
CA GLN A 179 3.19 15.43 -3.83
C GLN A 179 4.39 15.07 -2.96
N TRP A 180 5.57 14.96 -3.58
CA TRP A 180 6.76 14.47 -2.88
C TRP A 180 7.31 15.45 -1.84
N ASP A 181 7.17 16.76 -2.05
CA ASP A 181 7.69 17.80 -1.15
C ASP A 181 7.08 17.72 0.25
N GLU A 182 5.78 17.38 0.35
CA GLU A 182 5.06 17.27 1.62
C GLU A 182 5.35 15.96 2.36
N MET A 183 5.88 14.95 1.66
CA MET A 183 6.11 13.59 2.19
C MET A 183 7.59 13.25 2.39
N ASN A 184 8.49 14.18 2.11
CA ASN A 184 9.94 13.92 2.10
C ASN A 184 10.47 13.42 3.46
N GLU A 185 9.86 13.85 4.56
CA GLU A 185 10.23 13.39 5.91
C GLU A 185 9.82 11.95 6.23
N LEU A 186 8.93 11.36 5.43
CA LEU A 186 8.45 9.98 5.62
C LEU A 186 9.38 8.96 4.95
N PHE A 187 10.09 9.34 3.88
CA PHE A 187 10.82 8.41 3.04
C PHE A 187 12.28 8.29 3.44
N ASP A 188 12.76 7.05 3.62
CA ASP A 188 14.20 6.77 3.74
C ASP A 188 14.89 6.85 2.37
N ILE A 189 14.19 6.42 1.31
CA ILE A 189 14.72 6.38 -0.07
C ILE A 189 13.62 6.86 -1.03
N VAL A 190 13.99 7.72 -1.97
CA VAL A 190 13.08 8.20 -3.01
C VAL A 190 13.52 7.71 -4.39
N HIS A 191 12.58 7.13 -5.13
CA HIS A 191 12.74 6.73 -6.51
C HIS A 191 11.92 7.65 -7.41
N HIS A 192 12.59 8.32 -8.33
CA HIS A 192 11.92 9.16 -9.32
C HIS A 192 11.56 8.35 -10.56
N MET A 193 10.32 8.47 -11.02
CA MET A 193 9.84 7.75 -12.18
C MET A 193 9.31 8.69 -13.25
N GLU A 194 9.84 8.59 -14.47
CA GLU A 194 9.39 9.35 -15.63
C GLU A 194 9.24 8.43 -16.84
N ARG A 195 8.13 8.58 -17.59
CA ARG A 195 7.87 7.86 -18.85
C ARG A 195 8.19 6.37 -18.78
N GLY A 196 7.79 5.71 -17.70
CA GLY A 196 7.99 4.28 -17.51
C GLY A 196 9.37 3.85 -17.05
N ARG A 197 10.26 4.77 -16.66
CA ARG A 197 11.63 4.50 -16.24
C ARG A 197 11.92 5.11 -14.88
N ILE A 198 12.79 4.44 -14.10
CA ILE A 198 13.40 5.07 -12.93
C ILE A 198 14.51 5.98 -13.41
N VAL A 199 14.45 7.24 -12.99
CA VAL A 199 15.46 8.26 -13.29
C VAL A 199 16.30 8.54 -12.05
N LYS A 200 17.59 8.82 -12.26
CA LYS A 200 18.54 9.11 -11.18
C LYS A 200 18.46 10.57 -10.76
#